data_07a0250c494f77c07351b195fe5a0bb8
#
_entry.id   07a0250c494f77c07351b195fe5a0bb8
#
_cell.length_a   1.000
_cell.length_b   1.000
_cell.length_c   1.000
_cell.angle_alpha   90.00
_cell.angle_beta   90.00
_cell.angle_gamma   90.00
#
_symmetry.space_group_name_H-M   'P 1'
#
loop_
_entity.id
_entity.type
_entity.pdbx_description
1 polymer ?
#
loop_
_entity_poly.entity_id
_entity_poly.type
_entity_poly.pdbx_seq_one_letter_code
_entity_poly.pdbx_strand_id
1 'polypeptide(L)'
;MTGLLRSLSSKDARHFQVSFEVTHHGPFVNVPATFVEIGSDGPQWTNKHAAKIIADSILETEANEFATAVGIGGGHYAPRFTEIATRFEINFGHMIPEYAFKDASEDNMIRMISDSAKESGTKLVYVHKKSMKGDVHRRVKDAIDACDLEPIRSADLDIIEN
;
A
#
# COMPACT_ATOMS: atom_id res chain seq x y z
N MET A 1 -5.93 -3.14 -6.79
CA MET A 1 -5.37 -1.88 -6.25
C MET A 1 -4.07 -1.50 -6.96
N THR A 2 -3.00 -2.26 -6.86
CA THR A 2 -1.68 -1.89 -7.44
C THR A 2 -1.71 -1.70 -8.96
N GLY A 3 -2.41 -2.54 -9.72
CA GLY A 3 -2.59 -2.33 -11.16
C GLY A 3 -3.23 -0.98 -11.49
N LEU A 4 -4.23 -0.57 -10.72
CA LEU A 4 -4.88 0.74 -10.87
C LEU A 4 -3.91 1.89 -10.57
N LEU A 5 -3.07 1.79 -9.53
CA LEU A 5 -2.02 2.77 -9.26
C LEU A 5 -1.06 2.92 -10.45
N ARG A 6 -0.63 1.79 -11.05
CA ARG A 6 0.26 1.81 -12.22
C ARG A 6 -0.41 2.46 -13.42
N SER A 7 -1.67 2.12 -13.69
CA SER A 7 -2.44 2.75 -14.77
C SER A 7 -2.59 4.25 -14.54
N LEU A 8 -2.94 4.69 -13.34
CA LEU A 8 -3.00 6.12 -12.99
C LEU A 8 -1.64 6.82 -13.17
N SER A 9 -0.57 6.17 -12.70
CA SER A 9 0.80 6.74 -12.77
C SER A 9 1.34 6.86 -14.19
N SER A 10 0.84 6.07 -15.14
CA SER A 10 1.23 6.15 -16.56
C SER A 10 0.53 7.27 -17.33
N LYS A 11 -0.50 7.89 -16.76
CA LYS A 11 -1.31 8.93 -17.40
C LYS A 11 -0.83 10.34 -17.04
N ASP A 12 -1.17 11.32 -17.87
CA ASP A 12 -0.88 12.74 -17.59
C ASP A 12 -1.83 13.27 -16.50
N ALA A 13 -1.49 12.99 -15.26
CA ALA A 13 -2.23 13.50 -14.09
C ALA A 13 -1.99 15.00 -13.83
N ARG A 14 -1.14 15.68 -14.62
CA ARG A 14 -0.80 17.12 -14.52
C ARG A 14 -0.33 17.52 -13.13
N HIS A 15 -1.19 18.23 -12.37
CA HIS A 15 -0.86 18.74 -11.03
C HIS A 15 -1.18 17.77 -9.90
N PHE A 16 -1.76 16.62 -10.20
CA PHE A 16 -2.10 15.63 -9.20
C PHE A 16 -0.92 14.67 -8.96
N GLN A 17 -0.63 14.44 -7.71
CA GLN A 17 0.28 13.38 -7.31
C GLN A 17 -0.51 12.08 -7.18
N VAL A 18 -0.12 11.05 -7.93
CA VAL A 18 -0.68 9.71 -7.80
C VAL A 18 0.08 8.97 -6.71
N SER A 19 -0.62 8.48 -5.70
CA SER A 19 -0.02 7.71 -4.62
C SER A 19 -0.98 6.72 -3.99
N PHE A 20 -0.44 5.70 -3.35
CA PHE A 20 -1.18 4.94 -2.35
C PHE A 20 -1.45 5.81 -1.12
N GLU A 21 -2.54 5.49 -0.47
CA GLU A 21 -2.78 5.79 0.94
C GLU A 21 -2.79 4.48 1.75
N VAL A 22 -2.40 4.57 3.01
CA VAL A 22 -2.44 3.41 3.92
C VAL A 22 -3.88 2.97 4.16
N THR A 23 -4.07 1.72 4.59
CA THR A 23 -5.41 1.20 4.89
C THR A 23 -6.03 1.96 6.06
N HIS A 24 -7.09 2.73 5.79
CA HIS A 24 -7.77 3.55 6.80
C HIS A 24 -9.27 3.74 6.56
N HIS A 25 -9.77 3.44 5.36
CA HIS A 25 -11.18 3.51 5.06
C HIS A 25 -11.97 2.26 5.49
N GLY A 26 -13.22 2.45 5.81
CA GLY A 26 -14.24 1.45 6.04
C GLY A 26 -15.47 1.70 5.16
N PRO A 27 -16.52 0.90 5.23
CA PRO A 27 -16.73 -0.20 6.16
C PRO A 27 -15.96 -1.49 5.79
N PHE A 28 -15.83 -2.39 6.75
CA PHE A 28 -15.34 -3.74 6.47
C PHE A 28 -16.36 -4.47 5.56
N VAL A 29 -15.86 -5.08 4.50
CA VAL A 29 -16.66 -5.86 3.53
C VAL A 29 -15.97 -7.19 3.25
N ASN A 30 -16.76 -8.26 3.04
CA ASN A 30 -16.26 -9.62 2.80
C ASN A 30 -15.85 -9.87 1.33
N VAL A 31 -15.44 -8.83 0.63
CA VAL A 31 -14.95 -8.90 -0.76
C VAL A 31 -13.77 -7.95 -0.91
N PRO A 32 -12.81 -8.24 -1.81
CA PRO A 32 -11.76 -7.29 -2.11
C PRO A 32 -12.34 -5.94 -2.56
N ALA A 33 -11.93 -4.87 -1.89
CA ALA A 33 -12.38 -3.52 -2.18
C ALA A 33 -11.20 -2.55 -2.18
N THR A 34 -11.28 -1.51 -2.99
CA THR A 34 -10.32 -0.41 -2.99
C THR A 34 -11.04 0.92 -3.21
N PHE A 35 -10.52 1.97 -2.62
CA PHE A 35 -10.97 3.33 -2.85
C PHE A 35 -10.03 4.01 -3.84
N VAL A 36 -10.59 4.85 -4.67
CA VAL A 36 -9.87 5.76 -5.57
C VAL A 36 -10.51 7.14 -5.41
N GLU A 37 -9.70 8.12 -5.09
CA GLU A 37 -10.18 9.44 -4.73
C GLU A 37 -9.45 10.54 -5.50
N ILE A 38 -10.15 11.67 -5.70
CA ILE A 38 -9.55 12.92 -6.14
C ILE A 38 -9.38 13.80 -4.90
N GLY A 39 -8.15 13.97 -4.43
CA GLY A 39 -7.84 14.94 -3.36
C GLY A 39 -7.58 16.34 -3.94
N SER A 40 -7.58 17.41 -3.15
CA SER A 40 -7.83 17.34 -1.72
C SER A 40 -8.96 18.31 -1.29
N ASP A 41 -9.50 19.11 -2.21
CA ASP A 41 -10.50 20.12 -1.91
C ASP A 41 -11.63 20.20 -2.94
N GLY A 42 -12.66 20.98 -2.66
CA GLY A 42 -13.85 21.10 -3.49
C GLY A 42 -13.59 21.42 -4.97
N PRO A 43 -12.71 22.37 -5.32
CA PRO A 43 -12.31 22.63 -6.70
C PRO A 43 -11.72 21.41 -7.42
N GLN A 44 -10.93 20.60 -6.72
CA GLN A 44 -10.31 19.41 -7.31
C GLN A 44 -11.31 18.27 -7.47
N TRP A 45 -12.24 18.09 -6.55
CA TRP A 45 -13.26 17.02 -6.64
C TRP A 45 -14.15 17.13 -7.87
N THR A 46 -14.31 18.35 -8.41
CA THR A 46 -15.09 18.59 -9.65
C THR A 46 -14.24 18.62 -10.92
N ASN A 47 -12.96 18.29 -10.83
CA ASN A 47 -12.02 18.32 -11.95
C ASN A 47 -12.33 17.20 -12.94
N LYS A 48 -12.90 17.54 -14.08
CA LYS A 48 -13.31 16.59 -15.14
C LYS A 48 -12.13 15.84 -15.76
N HIS A 49 -10.94 16.44 -15.80
CA HIS A 49 -9.75 15.78 -16.33
C HIS A 49 -9.29 14.67 -15.39
N ALA A 50 -9.19 14.95 -14.08
CA ALA A 50 -8.87 13.95 -13.08
C ALA A 50 -9.91 12.82 -13.04
N ALA A 51 -11.21 13.17 -13.07
CA ALA A 51 -12.28 12.18 -13.10
C ALA A 51 -12.19 11.27 -14.34
N LYS A 52 -11.85 11.83 -15.51
CA LYS A 52 -11.66 11.04 -16.73
C LYS A 52 -10.47 10.10 -16.61
N ILE A 53 -9.33 10.57 -16.08
CA ILE A 53 -8.15 9.73 -15.84
C ILE A 53 -8.50 8.54 -14.93
N ILE A 54 -9.22 8.78 -13.84
CA ILE A 54 -9.66 7.71 -12.93
C ILE A 54 -10.56 6.73 -13.66
N ALA A 55 -11.58 7.21 -14.38
CA ALA A 55 -12.51 6.35 -15.11
C ALA A 55 -11.78 5.48 -16.16
N ASP A 56 -10.94 6.08 -16.98
CA ASP A 56 -10.13 5.36 -17.97
C ASP A 56 -9.23 4.32 -17.29
N SER A 57 -8.56 4.69 -16.18
CA SER A 57 -7.68 3.77 -15.45
C SER A 57 -8.43 2.58 -14.86
N ILE A 58 -9.64 2.79 -14.33
CA ILE A 58 -10.48 1.69 -13.82
C ILE A 58 -10.84 0.72 -14.94
N LEU A 59 -11.22 1.25 -16.11
CA LEU A 59 -11.66 0.44 -17.26
C LEU A 59 -10.51 -0.31 -17.94
N GLU A 60 -9.30 0.25 -17.91
CA GLU A 60 -8.11 -0.30 -18.56
C GLU A 60 -7.27 -1.19 -17.63
N THR A 61 -7.54 -1.15 -16.31
CA THR A 61 -6.75 -1.94 -15.36
C THR A 61 -7.03 -3.42 -15.50
N GLU A 62 -5.98 -4.16 -15.79
CA GLU A 62 -6.00 -5.62 -15.77
C GLU A 62 -5.35 -6.16 -14.49
N ALA A 63 -5.78 -7.36 -14.08
CA ALA A 63 -5.13 -8.08 -13.01
C ALA A 63 -3.75 -8.59 -13.50
N ASN A 64 -2.79 -8.65 -12.58
CA ASN A 64 -1.49 -9.28 -12.84
C ASN A 64 -1.22 -10.35 -11.78
N GLU A 65 -0.26 -11.23 -12.06
CA GLU A 65 0.10 -12.36 -11.19
C GLU A 65 1.29 -12.06 -10.27
N PHE A 66 1.70 -10.79 -10.16
CA PHE A 66 2.81 -10.45 -9.26
C PHE A 66 2.46 -10.77 -7.81
N ALA A 67 3.46 -11.21 -7.07
CA ALA A 67 3.31 -11.48 -5.65
C ALA A 67 2.75 -10.27 -4.90
N THR A 68 1.96 -10.50 -3.86
CA THR A 68 1.41 -9.45 -3.00
C THR A 68 2.18 -9.40 -1.70
N ALA A 69 2.43 -8.20 -1.17
CA ALA A 69 3.01 -7.99 0.15
C ALA A 69 2.15 -7.06 1.00
N VAL A 70 2.24 -7.20 2.33
CA VAL A 70 1.76 -6.17 3.27
C VAL A 70 2.82 -5.08 3.38
N GLY A 71 2.41 -3.82 3.27
CA GLY A 71 3.29 -2.67 3.51
C GLY A 71 3.29 -2.30 5.00
N ILE A 72 4.47 -2.13 5.61
CA ILE A 72 4.59 -1.75 7.03
C ILE A 72 5.48 -0.52 7.18
N GLY A 73 4.94 0.54 7.80
CA GLY A 73 5.62 1.80 8.04
C GLY A 73 5.18 2.94 7.10
N GLY A 74 5.83 4.06 7.19
CA GLY A 74 5.46 5.27 6.46
C GLY A 74 4.33 6.05 7.10
N GLY A 75 3.99 7.17 6.47
CA GLY A 75 2.87 8.03 6.85
C GLY A 75 1.59 7.68 6.10
N HIS A 76 0.60 8.57 6.18
CA HIS A 76 -0.72 8.41 5.57
C HIS A 76 -0.64 8.22 4.04
N TYR A 77 0.03 9.12 3.35
CA TYR A 77 0.44 8.90 1.96
C TYR A 77 1.65 7.98 1.95
N ALA A 78 1.57 6.87 1.29
CA ALA A 78 2.56 5.81 1.32
C ALA A 78 3.58 5.91 0.14
N PRO A 79 4.42 6.98 0.06
CA PRO A 79 5.24 7.24 -1.12
C PRO A 79 6.26 6.14 -1.39
N ARG A 80 6.75 5.49 -0.35
CA ARG A 80 7.71 4.38 -0.53
C ARG A 80 7.05 3.17 -1.17
N PHE A 81 5.84 2.81 -0.74
CA PHE A 81 5.13 1.68 -1.34
C PHE A 81 4.66 2.02 -2.76
N THR A 82 4.29 3.29 -3.01
CA THR A 82 4.00 3.80 -4.35
C THR A 82 5.21 3.64 -5.27
N GLU A 83 6.39 4.09 -4.83
CA GLU A 83 7.65 3.95 -5.58
C GLU A 83 7.97 2.48 -5.89
N ILE A 84 7.86 1.60 -4.90
CA ILE A 84 8.14 0.18 -5.07
C ILE A 84 7.12 -0.45 -6.03
N ALA A 85 5.84 -0.18 -5.85
CA ALA A 85 4.77 -0.73 -6.68
C ALA A 85 4.84 -0.29 -8.16
N THR A 86 5.37 0.89 -8.44
CA THR A 86 5.52 1.40 -9.81
C THR A 86 6.79 0.96 -10.52
N ARG A 87 7.78 0.48 -9.76
CA ARG A 87 9.10 0.10 -10.31
C ARG A 87 9.36 -1.40 -10.34
N PHE A 88 8.72 -2.17 -9.47
CA PHE A 88 9.03 -3.58 -9.27
C PHE A 88 7.79 -4.46 -9.43
N GLU A 89 8.00 -5.72 -9.76
CA GLU A 89 6.98 -6.75 -9.93
C GLU A 89 6.42 -7.23 -8.58
N ILE A 90 5.77 -6.31 -7.88
CA ILE A 90 5.14 -6.56 -6.58
C ILE A 90 3.80 -5.82 -6.48
N ASN A 91 2.82 -6.45 -5.88
CA ASN A 91 1.57 -5.82 -5.48
C ASN A 91 1.57 -5.52 -3.99
N PHE A 92 0.81 -4.52 -3.57
CA PHE A 92 0.52 -4.29 -2.17
C PHE A 92 -0.94 -4.60 -1.87
N GLY A 93 -1.16 -5.33 -0.78
CA GLY A 93 -2.44 -5.50 -0.13
C GLY A 93 -2.67 -4.41 0.92
N HIS A 94 -2.89 -4.80 2.19
CA HIS A 94 -2.99 -3.84 3.28
C HIS A 94 -1.66 -3.11 3.55
N MET A 95 -1.77 -1.85 4.00
CA MET A 95 -0.62 -1.04 4.40
C MET A 95 -0.87 -0.47 5.79
N ILE A 96 0.03 -0.76 6.73
CA ILE A 96 -0.04 -0.34 8.13
C ILE A 96 0.95 0.80 8.35
N PRO A 97 0.49 2.04 8.64
CA PRO A 97 1.38 3.18 8.84
C PRO A 97 2.14 3.09 10.16
N GLU A 98 3.29 3.78 10.25
CA GLU A 98 4.14 3.79 11.45
C GLU A 98 3.38 4.26 12.69
N TYR A 99 2.52 5.25 12.58
CA TYR A 99 1.78 5.80 13.71
C TYR A 99 0.78 4.81 14.34
N ALA A 100 0.36 3.76 13.62
CA ALA A 100 -0.49 2.72 14.18
C ALA A 100 0.21 1.89 15.26
N PHE A 101 1.54 1.87 15.27
CA PHE A 101 2.34 1.12 16.24
C PHE A 101 2.76 1.93 17.46
N LYS A 102 2.57 3.25 17.46
CA LYS A 102 3.12 4.15 18.47
C LYS A 102 2.76 3.75 19.89
N ASP A 103 1.47 3.50 20.14
CA ASP A 103 0.93 3.15 21.44
C ASP A 103 0.33 1.74 21.48
N ALA A 104 0.63 0.90 20.47
CA ALA A 104 0.13 -0.46 20.38
C ALA A 104 0.89 -1.38 21.35
N SER A 105 0.18 -2.27 22.05
CA SER A 105 0.77 -3.40 22.75
C SER A 105 1.38 -4.41 21.76
N GLU A 106 2.23 -5.31 22.22
CA GLU A 106 2.81 -6.37 21.39
C GLU A 106 1.72 -7.25 20.76
N ASP A 107 0.74 -7.68 21.55
CA ASP A 107 -0.38 -8.48 21.07
C ASP A 107 -1.19 -7.75 19.97
N ASN A 108 -1.42 -6.44 20.13
CA ASN A 108 -2.12 -5.66 19.12
C ASN A 108 -1.29 -5.50 17.84
N MET A 109 0.05 -5.36 17.95
CA MET A 109 0.93 -5.32 16.79
C MET A 109 0.90 -6.64 16.02
N ILE A 110 1.05 -7.76 16.72
CA ILE A 110 0.97 -9.11 16.15
C ILE A 110 -0.38 -9.28 15.43
N ARG A 111 -1.48 -8.92 16.08
CA ARG A 111 -2.82 -9.05 15.51
C ARG A 111 -2.99 -8.18 14.26
N MET A 112 -2.61 -6.90 14.29
CA MET A 112 -2.70 -6.02 13.11
C MET A 112 -1.92 -6.57 11.92
N ILE A 113 -0.69 -7.06 12.15
CA ILE A 113 0.18 -7.59 11.10
C ILE A 113 -0.38 -8.91 10.57
N SER A 114 -0.78 -9.83 11.45
CA SER A 114 -1.37 -11.13 11.09
C SER A 114 -2.67 -10.97 10.31
N ASP A 115 -3.59 -10.13 10.79
CA ASP A 115 -4.88 -9.88 10.11
C ASP A 115 -4.64 -9.25 8.72
N SER A 116 -3.74 -8.27 8.63
CA SER A 116 -3.39 -7.65 7.35
C SER A 116 -2.79 -8.64 6.35
N ALA A 117 -1.94 -9.56 6.80
CA ALA A 117 -1.36 -10.59 5.96
C ALA A 117 -2.43 -11.60 5.49
N LYS A 118 -3.30 -12.03 6.39
CA LYS A 118 -4.41 -12.93 6.11
C LYS A 118 -5.37 -12.32 5.09
N GLU A 119 -5.83 -11.09 5.31
CA GLU A 119 -6.77 -10.42 4.41
C GLU A 119 -6.13 -10.04 3.06
N SER A 120 -4.80 -9.89 3.01
CA SER A 120 -4.06 -9.71 1.75
C SER A 120 -3.71 -11.03 1.06
N GLY A 121 -3.99 -12.18 1.68
CA GLY A 121 -3.70 -13.51 1.14
C GLY A 121 -2.20 -13.76 0.94
N THR A 122 -1.34 -13.26 1.81
CA THR A 122 0.12 -13.33 1.63
C THR A 122 0.87 -13.58 2.93
N LYS A 123 2.08 -14.12 2.82
CA LYS A 123 3.08 -14.16 3.89
C LYS A 123 4.17 -13.08 3.74
N LEU A 124 4.21 -12.37 2.60
CA LEU A 124 5.25 -11.39 2.31
C LEU A 124 4.97 -10.05 2.98
N VAL A 125 6.00 -9.46 3.57
CA VAL A 125 5.92 -8.12 4.16
C VAL A 125 7.06 -7.23 3.65
N TYR A 126 6.74 -6.00 3.26
CA TYR A 126 7.72 -4.98 2.89
C TYR A 126 7.77 -3.90 3.96
N VAL A 127 8.90 -3.80 4.66
CA VAL A 127 9.05 -2.87 5.79
C VAL A 127 9.78 -1.59 5.34
N HIS A 128 9.12 -0.43 5.47
CA HIS A 128 9.76 0.87 5.28
C HIS A 128 10.53 1.27 6.54
N LYS A 129 11.66 0.59 6.78
CA LYS A 129 12.51 0.77 7.97
C LYS A 129 12.85 2.22 8.27
N LYS A 130 13.17 3.03 7.23
CA LYS A 130 13.62 4.42 7.41
C LYS A 130 12.54 5.34 7.98
N SER A 131 11.27 4.96 7.95
CA SER A 131 10.17 5.74 8.53
C SER A 131 10.00 5.53 10.02
N MET A 132 10.58 4.49 10.60
CA MET A 132 10.35 4.08 11.98
C MET A 132 11.54 4.37 12.88
N LYS A 133 11.27 4.73 14.14
CA LYS A 133 12.29 4.77 15.19
C LYS A 133 12.80 3.36 15.50
N GLY A 134 14.04 3.25 15.98
CA GLY A 134 14.70 1.96 16.17
C GLY A 134 13.97 0.98 17.10
N ASP A 135 13.34 1.49 18.15
CA ASP A 135 12.51 0.69 19.07
C ASP A 135 11.24 0.15 18.43
N VAL A 136 10.51 1.00 17.68
CA VAL A 136 9.32 0.58 16.92
C VAL A 136 9.70 -0.44 15.85
N HIS A 137 10.79 -0.20 15.12
CA HIS A 137 11.27 -1.14 14.11
C HIS A 137 11.61 -2.51 14.70
N ARG A 138 12.25 -2.55 15.88
CA ARG A 138 12.56 -3.82 16.56
C ARG A 138 11.27 -4.57 16.91
N ARG A 139 10.30 -3.90 17.55
CA ARG A 139 9.00 -4.50 17.91
C ARG A 139 8.23 -5.00 16.70
N VAL A 140 8.23 -4.25 15.61
CA VAL A 140 7.62 -4.67 14.33
C VAL A 140 8.31 -5.94 13.80
N LYS A 141 9.65 -5.99 13.85
CA LYS A 141 10.39 -7.18 13.45
C LYS A 141 10.02 -8.40 14.31
N ASP A 142 10.01 -8.25 15.62
CA ASP A 142 9.64 -9.32 16.53
C ASP A 142 8.20 -9.83 16.28
N ALA A 143 7.27 -8.92 15.97
CA ALA A 143 5.90 -9.27 15.60
C ALA A 143 5.79 -9.99 14.24
N ILE A 144 6.59 -9.60 13.23
CA ILE A 144 6.67 -10.30 11.95
C ILE A 144 7.19 -11.74 12.16
N ASP A 145 8.26 -11.89 12.94
CA ASP A 145 8.85 -13.20 13.25
C ASP A 145 7.83 -14.08 14.01
N ALA A 146 7.06 -13.51 14.94
CA ALA A 146 5.99 -14.22 15.68
C ALA A 146 4.82 -14.67 14.79
N CYS A 147 4.57 -13.99 13.66
CA CYS A 147 3.53 -14.34 12.69
C CYS A 147 4.01 -15.31 11.60
N ASP A 148 5.24 -15.78 11.60
CA ASP A 148 5.84 -16.61 10.54
C ASP A 148 5.69 -15.95 9.15
N LEU A 149 5.95 -14.64 9.07
CA LEU A 149 5.89 -13.85 7.84
C LEU A 149 7.30 -13.60 7.29
N GLU A 150 7.39 -13.40 5.98
CA GLU A 150 8.65 -13.29 5.24
C GLU A 150 8.93 -11.82 4.85
N PRO A 151 9.89 -11.16 5.49
CA PRO A 151 10.27 -9.80 5.10
C PRO A 151 11.04 -9.80 3.78
N ILE A 152 10.59 -8.96 2.83
CA ILE A 152 11.23 -8.74 1.53
C ILE A 152 11.80 -7.32 1.43
N ARG A 153 12.76 -7.14 0.54
CA ARG A 153 13.41 -5.85 0.23
C ARG A 153 13.36 -5.59 -1.27
N SER A 154 13.53 -4.33 -1.67
CA SER A 154 13.59 -3.98 -3.09
C SER A 154 14.70 -4.68 -3.88
N ALA A 155 15.75 -5.15 -3.22
CA ALA A 155 16.81 -5.93 -3.86
C ALA A 155 16.40 -7.38 -4.19
N ASP A 156 15.32 -7.84 -3.62
CA ASP A 156 14.79 -9.20 -3.80
C ASP A 156 13.69 -9.23 -4.89
N LEU A 157 13.40 -8.08 -5.55
CA LEU A 157 12.32 -7.90 -6.50
C LEU A 157 12.83 -7.65 -7.92
N ASP A 158 12.16 -8.22 -8.90
CA ASP A 158 12.39 -7.93 -10.31
C ASP A 158 11.84 -6.55 -10.70
N ILE A 159 12.51 -5.88 -11.64
CA ILE A 159 12.09 -4.58 -12.16
C ILE A 159 11.05 -4.80 -13.26
N ILE A 160 9.99 -4.00 -13.26
CA ILE A 160 9.00 -4.01 -14.33
C ILE A 160 9.70 -3.61 -15.63
N GLU A 161 9.68 -4.49 -16.62
CA GLU A 161 10.13 -4.18 -17.98
C GLU A 161 9.10 -3.26 -18.66
N ASN A 162 9.57 -2.11 -19.15
CA ASN A 162 8.76 -1.11 -19.87
C ASN A 162 8.67 -1.41 -21.36
#